data_5db62c07966435e8d7e2b2e35b344db0
#
_entry.id   5db62c07966435e8d7e2b2e35b344db0
#
_cell.length_a   1.000
_cell.length_b   1.000
_cell.length_c   1.000
_cell.angle_alpha   90.00
_cell.angle_beta   90.00
_cell.angle_gamma   90.00
#
_symmetry.space_group_name_H-M   'P 1'
#
loop_
_entity.id
_entity.type
_entity.pdbx_description
1 polymer ?
#
loop_
_entity_poly.entity_id
_entity_poly.type
_entity_poly.pdbx_seq_one_letter_code
_entity_poly.pdbx_strand_id
1 'polypeptide(L)'
;TCAVDDAIAAAAVDDNGSNVPTNGELVHNFAPVFSVDGRVVFASTRGNVTNPEGFVGYTGPQRTPADPSKLNSNLYVLENGKIRQLTFLLNQELSPSFMRDGRLIMTAEKRQKDFYQLAGRRMNLDGGDYHPLFGQRGTIGFNQFTEVVELSDKNLAAIVSERGAAHGAGTLAL
;
A
#
# COMPACT_ATOMS: atom_id res chain seq x y z
N THR A 1 -1.88 -5.60 13.83
CA THR A 1 -2.03 -7.06 13.79
C THR A 1 -2.61 -7.42 12.45
N CYS A 2 -1.81 -8.09 11.61
CA CYS A 2 -2.29 -8.63 10.36
C CYS A 2 -3.43 -9.60 10.66
N ALA A 3 -4.65 -9.25 10.31
CA ALA A 3 -5.70 -10.23 10.22
C ALA A 3 -5.37 -11.12 9.01
N VAL A 4 -4.76 -12.25 9.25
CA VAL A 4 -4.79 -13.35 8.31
C VAL A 4 -6.16 -13.97 8.51
N ASP A 5 -7.05 -13.66 7.62
CA ASP A 5 -8.35 -14.29 7.58
C ASP A 5 -8.36 -15.22 6.38
N ASP A 6 -8.36 -16.54 6.64
CA ASP A 6 -8.42 -17.54 5.59
C ASP A 6 -9.67 -17.40 4.72
N ALA A 7 -10.75 -16.88 5.27
CA ALA A 7 -11.95 -16.55 4.50
C ALA A 7 -11.72 -15.31 3.62
N ILE A 8 -10.89 -14.37 4.05
CA ILE A 8 -10.50 -13.21 3.25
C ILE A 8 -9.41 -13.59 2.24
N ALA A 9 -8.57 -14.59 2.54
CA ALA A 9 -7.66 -15.14 1.57
C ALA A 9 -8.42 -15.69 0.34
N ALA A 10 -9.62 -16.17 0.53
CA ALA A 10 -10.50 -16.57 -0.56
C ALA A 10 -11.13 -15.37 -1.30
N ALA A 11 -10.97 -14.14 -0.82
CA ALA A 11 -11.68 -12.99 -1.32
C ALA A 11 -10.79 -12.00 -2.07
N ALA A 12 -10.11 -12.43 -3.11
CA ALA A 12 -9.85 -11.50 -4.19
C ALA A 12 -11.22 -11.10 -4.77
N VAL A 13 -11.45 -9.82 -5.04
CA VAL A 13 -12.69 -9.34 -5.64
C VAL A 13 -12.41 -8.90 -7.07
N ASP A 14 -13.28 -9.28 -7.98
CA ASP A 14 -13.29 -8.78 -9.34
C ASP A 14 -13.78 -7.32 -9.38
N ASP A 15 -13.82 -6.72 -10.57
CA ASP A 15 -14.27 -5.34 -10.78
C ASP A 15 -15.73 -5.10 -10.37
N ASN A 16 -16.52 -6.17 -10.19
CA ASN A 16 -17.91 -6.13 -9.74
C ASN A 16 -18.06 -6.32 -8.22
N GLY A 17 -16.95 -6.52 -7.50
CA GLY A 17 -16.96 -6.79 -6.07
C GLY A 17 -17.32 -8.23 -5.71
N SER A 18 -17.28 -9.16 -6.67
CA SER A 18 -17.49 -10.58 -6.43
C SER A 18 -16.24 -11.24 -5.90
N ASN A 19 -16.39 -12.22 -5.02
CA ASN A 19 -15.26 -13.00 -4.53
C ASN A 19 -14.66 -13.85 -5.66
N VAL A 20 -13.34 -13.73 -5.83
CA VAL A 20 -12.59 -14.57 -6.78
C VAL A 20 -11.80 -15.60 -5.96
N PRO A 21 -11.91 -16.89 -6.29
CA PRO A 21 -11.10 -17.91 -5.62
C PRO A 21 -9.61 -17.62 -5.75
N THR A 22 -8.87 -17.74 -4.66
CA THR A 22 -7.43 -17.47 -4.62
C THR A 22 -6.57 -18.71 -4.84
N ASN A 23 -7.18 -19.85 -5.18
CA ASN A 23 -6.53 -21.15 -5.32
C ASN A 23 -5.74 -21.58 -4.07
N GLY A 24 -6.18 -21.14 -2.88
CA GLY A 24 -5.51 -21.42 -1.61
C GLY A 24 -4.30 -20.54 -1.30
N GLU A 25 -3.97 -19.56 -2.13
CA GLU A 25 -2.91 -18.60 -1.83
C GLU A 25 -3.38 -17.59 -0.77
N LEU A 26 -2.50 -17.26 0.18
CA LEU A 26 -2.82 -16.34 1.27
C LEU A 26 -2.82 -14.90 0.80
N VAL A 27 -3.86 -14.15 1.20
CA VAL A 27 -3.95 -12.72 1.02
C VAL A 27 -3.80 -12.02 2.37
N HIS A 28 -2.84 -11.12 2.47
CA HIS A 28 -2.66 -10.29 3.65
C HIS A 28 -3.30 -8.92 3.43
N ASN A 29 -4.12 -8.50 4.38
CA ASN A 29 -4.70 -7.16 4.44
C ASN A 29 -4.20 -6.48 5.72
N PHE A 30 -3.66 -5.28 5.61
CA PHE A 30 -3.04 -4.59 6.74
C PHE A 30 -3.11 -3.07 6.61
N ALA A 31 -2.74 -2.37 7.67
CA ALA A 31 -2.71 -0.92 7.78
C ALA A 31 -4.04 -0.24 7.32
N PRO A 32 -5.20 -0.61 7.88
CA PRO A 32 -6.44 0.03 7.52
C PRO A 32 -6.50 1.47 8.06
N VAL A 33 -7.06 2.38 7.26
CA VAL A 33 -7.31 3.76 7.63
C VAL A 33 -8.69 4.21 7.14
N PHE A 34 -9.40 4.98 7.96
CA PHE A 34 -10.71 5.51 7.61
C PHE A 34 -10.59 6.88 6.97
N SER A 35 -11.30 7.07 5.86
CA SER A 35 -11.57 8.40 5.33
C SER A 35 -12.65 9.11 6.15
N VAL A 36 -12.74 10.42 6.01
CA VAL A 36 -13.76 11.25 6.71
C VAL A 36 -15.19 10.82 6.37
N ASP A 37 -15.41 10.33 5.17
CA ASP A 37 -16.71 9.85 4.68
C ASP A 37 -16.98 8.35 4.97
N GLY A 38 -16.12 7.70 5.77
CA GLY A 38 -16.33 6.34 6.27
C GLY A 38 -15.85 5.22 5.34
N ARG A 39 -15.19 5.53 4.22
CA ARG A 39 -14.52 4.51 3.42
C ARG A 39 -13.27 4.01 4.13
N VAL A 40 -12.88 2.77 3.88
CA VAL A 40 -11.67 2.17 4.45
C VAL A 40 -10.64 1.96 3.36
N VAL A 41 -9.47 2.56 3.51
CA VAL A 41 -8.30 2.27 2.67
C VAL A 41 -7.36 1.34 3.42
N PHE A 42 -6.78 0.39 2.71
CA PHE A 42 -5.87 -0.60 3.31
C PHE A 42 -4.87 -1.10 2.28
N ALA A 43 -3.74 -1.61 2.75
CA ALA A 43 -2.78 -2.30 1.92
C ALA A 43 -3.14 -3.78 1.80
N SER A 44 -2.93 -4.38 0.64
CA SER A 44 -3.21 -5.79 0.42
C SER A 44 -2.25 -6.43 -0.59
N THR A 45 -1.93 -7.70 -0.34
CA THR A 45 -1.13 -8.54 -1.24
C THR A 45 -1.98 -9.26 -2.30
N ARG A 46 -3.28 -9.01 -2.36
CA ARG A 46 -4.22 -9.72 -3.25
C ARG A 46 -3.87 -9.65 -4.74
N GLY A 47 -3.16 -8.61 -5.18
CA GLY A 47 -2.68 -8.50 -6.56
C GLY A 47 -1.60 -9.52 -6.94
N ASN A 48 -1.04 -10.27 -5.98
CA ASN A 48 -0.06 -11.34 -6.22
C ASN A 48 -0.71 -12.71 -6.35
N VAL A 49 -2.01 -12.82 -6.08
CA VAL A 49 -2.71 -14.08 -6.14
C VAL A 49 -2.97 -14.45 -7.60
N THR A 50 -2.71 -15.69 -7.95
CA THR A 50 -2.97 -16.21 -9.29
C THR A 50 -4.47 -16.26 -9.56
N ASN A 51 -4.88 -15.71 -10.69
CA ASN A 51 -6.28 -15.79 -11.08
C ASN A 51 -6.70 -17.20 -11.42
N PRO A 52 -7.90 -17.61 -11.02
CA PRO A 52 -8.46 -18.88 -11.46
C PRO A 52 -8.65 -18.91 -12.97
N GLU A 53 -8.61 -20.10 -13.55
CA GLU A 53 -8.90 -20.31 -14.96
C GLU A 53 -10.27 -19.73 -15.32
N GLY A 54 -10.34 -18.99 -16.42
CA GLY A 54 -11.57 -18.36 -16.89
C GLY A 54 -11.91 -17.03 -16.21
N PHE A 55 -11.07 -16.53 -15.30
CA PHE A 55 -11.25 -15.20 -14.72
C PHE A 55 -11.09 -14.09 -15.78
N VAL A 56 -12.07 -13.21 -15.86
CA VAL A 56 -12.08 -12.05 -16.73
C VAL A 56 -12.07 -10.79 -15.86
N GLY A 57 -10.92 -10.42 -15.36
CA GLY A 57 -10.73 -9.22 -14.56
C GLY A 57 -9.33 -8.65 -14.78
N TYR A 58 -9.15 -7.36 -14.52
CA TYR A 58 -7.83 -6.78 -14.57
C TYR A 58 -7.06 -7.11 -13.30
N THR A 59 -5.99 -7.84 -13.46
CA THR A 59 -4.95 -7.94 -12.44
C THR A 59 -3.75 -7.19 -12.95
N GLY A 60 -3.41 -6.11 -12.27
CA GLY A 60 -2.19 -5.38 -12.58
C GLY A 60 -0.97 -6.29 -12.45
N PRO A 61 0.03 -6.15 -13.33
CA PRO A 61 1.27 -6.91 -13.20
C PRO A 61 1.95 -6.56 -11.87
N GLN A 62 2.45 -7.58 -11.17
CA GLN A 62 3.25 -7.41 -9.97
C GLN A 62 4.73 -7.60 -10.27
N ARG A 63 5.56 -6.76 -9.69
CA ARG A 63 7.01 -6.93 -9.75
C ARG A 63 7.45 -7.92 -8.67
N THR A 64 8.47 -8.73 -8.99
CA THR A 64 9.13 -9.55 -7.97
C THR A 64 9.49 -8.68 -6.75
N PRO A 65 9.10 -9.07 -5.53
CA PRO A 65 9.44 -8.35 -4.32
C PRO A 65 10.94 -8.14 -4.17
N ALA A 66 11.34 -7.07 -3.48
CA ALA A 66 12.73 -6.84 -3.13
C ALA A 66 13.27 -7.91 -2.17
N ASP A 67 12.40 -8.41 -1.31
CA ASP A 67 12.60 -9.56 -0.44
C ASP A 67 11.69 -10.69 -0.94
N PRO A 68 12.25 -11.78 -1.46
CA PRO A 68 11.44 -12.89 -1.99
C PRO A 68 10.51 -13.57 -0.96
N SER A 69 10.78 -13.36 0.33
CA SER A 69 9.94 -13.89 1.41
C SER A 69 8.68 -13.05 1.67
N LYS A 70 8.54 -11.90 1.00
CA LYS A 70 7.43 -10.97 1.21
C LYS A 70 6.76 -10.65 -0.12
N LEU A 71 5.44 -10.71 -0.13
CA LEU A 71 4.65 -10.31 -1.29
C LEU A 71 4.54 -8.78 -1.38
N ASN A 72 4.53 -8.24 -2.59
CA ASN A 72 4.22 -6.84 -2.82
C ASN A 72 2.76 -6.56 -2.46
N SER A 73 2.51 -5.37 -1.96
CA SER A 73 1.16 -4.87 -1.68
C SER A 73 0.83 -3.65 -2.54
N ASN A 74 -0.45 -3.52 -2.85
CA ASN A 74 -1.04 -2.30 -3.40
C ASN A 74 -2.10 -1.78 -2.43
N LEU A 75 -2.61 -0.58 -2.68
CA LEU A 75 -3.68 0.00 -1.89
C LEU A 75 -5.04 -0.29 -2.51
N TYR A 76 -5.99 -0.54 -1.65
CA TYR A 76 -7.38 -0.83 -1.96
C TYR A 76 -8.30 0.03 -1.11
N VAL A 77 -9.49 0.29 -1.61
CA VAL A 77 -10.55 0.96 -0.86
C VAL A 77 -11.77 0.05 -0.76
N LEU A 78 -12.32 -0.05 0.44
CA LEU A 78 -13.64 -0.63 0.69
C LEU A 78 -14.66 0.52 0.74
N GLU A 79 -15.57 0.53 -0.21
CA GLU A 79 -16.64 1.51 -0.35
C GLU A 79 -17.93 0.83 -0.78
N ASN A 80 -19.05 1.14 -0.12
CA ASN A 80 -20.36 0.56 -0.42
C ASN A 80 -20.38 -0.99 -0.44
N GLY A 81 -19.59 -1.63 0.43
CA GLY A 81 -19.48 -3.08 0.51
C GLY A 81 -18.64 -3.72 -0.62
N LYS A 82 -17.99 -2.92 -1.46
CA LYS A 82 -17.14 -3.39 -2.55
C LYS A 82 -15.70 -2.97 -2.32
N ILE A 83 -14.76 -3.81 -2.75
CA ILE A 83 -13.33 -3.50 -2.72
C ILE A 83 -12.89 -3.11 -4.12
N ARG A 84 -12.25 -1.95 -4.22
CA ARG A 84 -11.67 -1.44 -5.47
C ARG A 84 -10.17 -1.20 -5.28
N GLN A 85 -9.36 -1.59 -6.25
CA GLN A 85 -7.94 -1.31 -6.27
C GLN A 85 -7.69 0.18 -6.55
N LEU A 86 -6.81 0.81 -5.75
CA LEU A 86 -6.45 2.23 -5.90
C LEU A 86 -5.15 2.40 -6.66
N THR A 87 -4.18 1.50 -6.43
CA THR A 87 -2.86 1.62 -7.02
C THR A 87 -2.50 0.37 -7.80
N PHE A 88 -1.82 0.57 -8.93
CA PHE A 88 -1.47 -0.49 -9.89
C PHE A 88 0.04 -0.54 -10.15
N LEU A 89 0.83 -0.11 -9.19
CA LEU A 89 2.27 -0.09 -9.33
C LEU A 89 2.87 -1.48 -9.13
N LEU A 90 3.97 -1.69 -9.83
CA LEU A 90 4.72 -2.95 -9.74
C LEU A 90 5.47 -3.11 -8.42
N ASN A 91 5.72 -2.00 -7.73
CA ASN A 91 6.47 -1.96 -6.48
C ASN A 91 5.51 -1.92 -5.28
N GLN A 92 6.05 -2.22 -4.12
CA GLN A 92 5.29 -2.24 -2.87
C GLN A 92 4.74 -0.86 -2.50
N GLU A 93 3.51 -0.84 -2.01
CA GLU A 93 2.86 0.31 -1.39
C GLU A 93 2.23 -0.10 -0.06
N LEU A 94 2.41 0.72 0.95
CA LEU A 94 2.04 0.41 2.33
C LEU A 94 1.78 1.66 3.16
N SER A 95 1.33 1.47 4.41
CA SER A 95 1.13 2.52 5.42
C SER A 95 0.31 3.71 4.92
N PRO A 96 -0.92 3.51 4.42
CA PRO A 96 -1.78 4.61 4.02
C PRO A 96 -2.21 5.45 5.23
N SER A 97 -2.33 6.76 5.03
CA SER A 97 -2.96 7.69 5.96
C SER A 97 -3.67 8.81 5.18
N PHE A 98 -4.55 9.57 5.85
CA PHE A 98 -5.24 10.68 5.20
C PHE A 98 -4.66 12.03 5.62
N MET A 99 -4.48 12.91 4.64
CA MET A 99 -4.28 14.33 4.85
C MET A 99 -5.62 14.99 5.23
N ARG A 100 -5.53 16.14 5.85
CA ARG A 100 -6.72 16.95 6.24
C ARG A 100 -7.55 17.42 5.06
N ASP A 101 -6.92 17.55 3.90
CA ASP A 101 -7.62 17.91 2.66
C ASP A 101 -8.26 16.71 1.94
N GLY A 102 -8.23 15.52 2.53
CA GLY A 102 -8.83 14.30 2.03
C GLY A 102 -7.95 13.50 1.06
N ARG A 103 -6.75 13.96 0.75
CA ARG A 103 -5.78 13.18 -0.04
C ARG A 103 -5.19 12.06 0.80
N LEU A 104 -4.82 10.99 0.13
CA LEU A 104 -4.14 9.85 0.72
C LEU A 104 -2.63 10.07 0.69
N ILE A 105 -1.96 9.81 1.80
CA ILE A 105 -0.52 9.62 1.89
C ILE A 105 -0.25 8.12 1.96
N MET A 106 0.82 7.67 1.33
CA MET A 106 1.30 6.30 1.45
C MET A 106 2.82 6.25 1.34
N THR A 107 3.38 5.15 1.79
CA THR A 107 4.77 4.79 1.51
C THR A 107 4.83 3.96 0.24
N ALA A 108 5.70 4.33 -0.70
CA ALA A 108 5.91 3.60 -1.93
C ALA A 108 7.38 3.22 -2.13
N GLU A 109 7.59 1.97 -2.53
CA GLU A 109 8.91 1.47 -2.87
C GLU A 109 9.41 2.10 -4.18
N LYS A 110 10.65 2.57 -4.15
CA LYS A 110 11.43 2.92 -5.34
C LYS A 110 12.63 2.00 -5.42
N ARG A 111 12.76 1.29 -6.52
CA ARG A 111 13.82 0.31 -6.70
C ARG A 111 14.43 0.36 -8.09
N GLN A 112 15.73 0.47 -8.14
CA GLN A 112 16.57 0.31 -9.34
C GLN A 112 17.78 -0.56 -8.97
N LYS A 113 18.65 -0.88 -9.94
CA LYS A 113 19.79 -1.79 -9.75
C LYS A 113 20.61 -1.50 -8.49
N ASP A 114 20.97 -0.24 -8.27
CA ASP A 114 21.83 0.17 -7.15
C ASP A 114 21.12 1.16 -6.21
N PHE A 115 19.78 1.16 -6.21
CA PHE A 115 19.00 2.10 -5.44
C PHE A 115 17.74 1.45 -4.87
N TYR A 116 17.54 1.64 -3.58
CA TYR A 116 16.32 1.25 -2.86
C TYR A 116 15.89 2.36 -1.92
N GLN A 117 14.61 2.68 -1.93
CA GLN A 117 14.01 3.64 -1.01
C GLN A 117 12.54 3.34 -0.81
N LEU A 118 12.09 3.43 0.44
CA LEU A 118 10.68 3.61 0.78
C LEU A 118 10.44 5.11 0.97
N ALA A 119 9.58 5.71 0.17
CA ALA A 119 9.38 7.16 0.13
C ALA A 119 7.91 7.55 0.20
N GLY A 120 7.65 8.71 0.80
CA GLY A 120 6.30 9.26 0.88
C GLY A 120 5.72 9.64 -0.49
N ARG A 121 4.50 9.22 -0.73
CA ARG A 121 3.68 9.57 -1.89
C ARG A 121 2.33 10.10 -1.44
N ARG A 122 1.67 10.83 -2.31
CA ARG A 122 0.29 11.26 -2.12
C ARG A 122 -0.52 10.99 -3.37
N MET A 123 -1.83 10.83 -3.20
CA MET A 123 -2.78 10.69 -4.28
C MET A 123 -4.19 11.09 -3.84
N ASN A 124 -5.07 11.31 -4.80
CA ASN A 124 -6.50 11.41 -4.55
C ASN A 124 -7.13 10.02 -4.36
N LEU A 125 -8.24 9.95 -3.66
CA LEU A 125 -8.92 8.68 -3.40
C LEU A 125 -9.59 8.08 -4.65
N ASP A 126 -9.71 8.85 -5.72
CA ASP A 126 -10.13 8.37 -7.06
C ASP A 126 -9.00 7.72 -7.86
N GLY A 127 -7.77 7.75 -7.35
CA GLY A 127 -6.58 7.21 -8.02
C GLY A 127 -5.75 8.27 -8.78
N GLY A 128 -6.25 9.49 -8.91
CA GLY A 128 -5.55 10.58 -9.57
C GLY A 128 -4.50 11.26 -8.68
N ASP A 129 -3.74 12.18 -9.27
CA ASP A 129 -2.74 13.03 -8.60
C ASP A 129 -1.66 12.26 -7.80
N TYR A 130 -1.17 11.14 -8.38
CA TYR A 130 -0.12 10.34 -7.75
C TYR A 130 1.24 11.03 -7.86
N HIS A 131 1.67 11.69 -6.78
CA HIS A 131 2.89 12.48 -6.74
C HIS A 131 3.85 12.11 -5.61
N PRO A 132 5.16 12.34 -5.79
CA PRO A 132 6.10 12.34 -4.67
C PRO A 132 5.69 13.40 -3.66
N LEU A 133 5.72 13.03 -2.37
CA LEU A 133 5.51 13.97 -1.27
C LEU A 133 6.87 14.47 -0.75
N PHE A 134 7.77 13.55 -0.47
CA PHE A 134 9.15 13.82 -0.03
C PHE A 134 10.03 12.57 -0.25
N GLY A 135 11.30 12.64 0.17
CA GLY A 135 12.19 11.47 0.14
C GLY A 135 12.67 11.11 -1.27
N GLN A 136 13.12 12.10 -2.03
CA GLN A 136 13.66 11.82 -3.36
C GLN A 136 15.15 11.48 -3.28
N ARG A 137 15.50 10.23 -3.63
CA ARG A 137 16.84 9.73 -3.92
C ARG A 137 17.95 10.21 -2.96
N GLY A 138 17.80 9.89 -1.69
CA GLY A 138 18.91 10.04 -0.73
C GLY A 138 19.17 11.45 -0.20
N THR A 139 18.32 12.43 -0.53
CA THR A 139 18.53 13.82 -0.11
C THR A 139 18.33 14.07 1.39
N ILE A 140 17.81 13.11 2.16
CA ILE A 140 17.46 13.28 3.57
C ILE A 140 18.20 12.29 4.50
N GLY A 141 19.20 11.56 4.01
CA GLY A 141 20.04 10.69 4.83
C GLY A 141 19.44 9.36 5.25
N PHE A 142 18.14 9.10 4.99
CA PHE A 142 17.47 7.84 5.30
C PHE A 142 16.95 7.16 4.06
N ASN A 143 16.83 5.82 4.11
CA ASN A 143 16.36 5.01 3.00
C ASN A 143 14.89 4.61 3.11
N GLN A 144 14.31 4.68 4.31
CA GLN A 144 12.94 4.28 4.57
C GLN A 144 12.17 5.37 5.32
N PHE A 145 11.00 5.68 4.81
CA PHE A 145 10.02 6.58 5.40
C PHE A 145 8.70 5.81 5.45
N THR A 146 8.27 5.45 6.64
CA THR A 146 7.03 4.70 6.88
C THR A 146 6.13 5.42 7.87
N GLU A 147 4.88 5.00 7.98
CA GLU A 147 3.91 5.56 8.93
C GLU A 147 3.81 7.10 8.85
N VAL A 148 3.78 7.63 7.63
CA VAL A 148 3.73 9.09 7.41
C VAL A 148 2.34 9.61 7.73
N VAL A 149 2.26 10.62 8.58
CA VAL A 149 1.01 11.28 8.96
C VAL A 149 1.13 12.80 8.92
N GLU A 150 0.05 13.48 8.58
CA GLU A 150 -0.03 14.94 8.66
C GLU A 150 -0.46 15.38 10.05
N LEU A 151 0.31 16.27 10.65
CA LEU A 151 0.05 16.86 11.96
C LEU A 151 -0.91 18.04 11.87
N SER A 152 -1.33 18.55 13.05
CA SER A 152 -2.27 19.68 13.15
C SER A 152 -1.75 20.97 12.55
N ASP A 153 -0.45 21.18 12.55
CA ASP A 153 0.25 22.34 12.00
C ASP A 153 0.65 22.18 10.51
N LYS A 154 0.16 21.09 9.85
CA LYS A 154 0.46 20.69 8.47
C LYS A 154 1.88 20.17 8.23
N ASN A 155 2.69 20.04 9.27
CA ASN A 155 3.94 19.29 9.17
C ASN A 155 3.64 17.80 9.03
N LEU A 156 4.64 17.04 8.61
CA LEU A 156 4.55 15.58 8.49
C LEU A 156 5.40 14.95 9.59
N ALA A 157 4.84 13.91 10.21
CA ALA A 157 5.60 13.00 11.05
C ALA A 157 5.79 11.68 10.31
N ALA A 158 6.95 11.06 10.46
CA ALA A 158 7.26 9.78 9.84
C ALA A 158 8.21 8.97 10.70
N ILE A 159 8.18 7.66 10.56
CA ILE A 159 9.25 6.79 11.04
C ILE A 159 10.31 6.69 9.95
N VAL A 160 11.54 7.06 10.28
CA VAL A 160 12.68 7.02 9.36
C VAL A 160 13.70 5.97 9.80
N SER A 161 14.23 5.23 8.84
CA SER A 161 15.22 4.17 9.12
C SER A 161 16.12 3.91 7.92
N GLU A 162 17.19 3.14 8.18
CA GLU A 162 18.06 2.60 7.15
C GLU A 162 17.41 1.39 6.46
N ARG A 163 17.90 1.06 5.28
CA ARG A 163 17.47 -0.10 4.52
C ARG A 163 17.67 -1.39 5.34
N GLY A 164 16.64 -2.21 5.35
CA GLY A 164 16.67 -3.51 6.06
C GLY A 164 16.25 -3.44 7.51
N ALA A 165 15.93 -2.26 8.04
CA ALA A 165 15.28 -2.17 9.34
C ALA A 165 13.94 -2.91 9.32
N ALA A 166 13.56 -3.51 10.45
CA ALA A 166 12.25 -4.13 10.59
C ALA A 166 11.14 -3.09 10.35
N HIS A 167 10.03 -3.51 9.76
CA HIS A 167 8.88 -2.62 9.54
C HIS A 167 8.43 -1.98 10.87
N GLY A 168 8.29 -0.67 10.87
CA GLY A 168 7.96 0.11 12.06
C GLY A 168 9.13 0.39 13.00
N ALA A 169 10.34 -0.15 12.73
CA ALA A 169 11.54 0.22 13.46
C ALA A 169 12.18 1.47 12.86
N GLY A 170 12.60 2.40 13.72
CA GLY A 170 13.27 3.61 13.27
C GLY A 170 13.17 4.74 14.28
N THR A 171 13.52 5.93 13.82
CA THR A 171 13.45 7.17 14.59
C THR A 171 12.27 8.01 14.11
N LEU A 172 11.56 8.64 15.02
CA LEU A 172 10.53 9.62 14.68
C LEU A 172 11.21 10.87 14.10
N ALA A 173 10.76 11.27 12.93
CA ALA A 173 11.15 12.51 12.26
C ALA A 173 9.94 13.43 12.08
N LEU A 174 10.20 14.74 12.12
CA LEU A 174 9.24 15.81 11.89
C LEU A 174 9.74 16.70 10.75
#